data_0bb91c448f11f52ac4018d1060e3345e
#
_entry.id   0bb91c448f11f52ac4018d1060e3345e
#
_cell.length_a   1.000
_cell.length_b   1.000
_cell.length_c   1.000
_cell.angle_alpha   90.00
_cell.angle_beta   90.00
_cell.angle_gamma   90.00
#
_symmetry.space_group_name_H-M   'P 1'
#
loop_
_entity.id
_entity.type
_entity.pdbx_description
1 polymer ?
#
loop_
_entity_poly.entity_id
_entity_poly.type
_entity_poly.pdbx_seq_one_letter_code
_entity_poly.pdbx_strand_id
1 'polypeptide(L)'
;MVLNAQDLFIFLDKYQGDNPRELTEIKWQLASSSLLNNKPKEKCEQLALTIKEADPDVIMLTEVGGMESLKNFTSIFLDNSYFPMTLPSNSDRGIDLGFLTKNENNYTYELITHINYPLPAPYQRFSRDVLGLKLFQGEELKSIFLNVHIKSKLDMKKTDFQGRGRRIAEVKGLIDIYKKLSLENVPVFIGGDFNGHAGPDACEEEFKAIYETDLIDISTYAEIPESERFSYIYFNKGGQRFEQVIDYLFVSEKYKHLIKKEECYFPRYKNLDGSLIPIPTRFEHKSFLPSDHYPFLVTLY
;
A
#
# COMPACT_ATOMS: atom_id res chain seq x y z
N MET A 1 -0.55 6.68 6.15
CA MET A 1 0.62 6.11 5.45
C MET A 1 0.15 5.17 4.36
N VAL A 2 0.77 5.19 3.19
CA VAL A 2 0.61 4.18 2.12
C VAL A 2 1.87 3.33 2.09
N LEU A 3 1.74 1.99 2.00
CA LEU A 3 2.88 1.08 2.01
C LEU A 3 2.57 -0.21 1.22
N ASN A 4 3.32 -0.47 0.16
CA ASN A 4 3.41 -1.81 -0.40
C ASN A 4 4.37 -2.62 0.47
N ALA A 5 3.88 -3.67 1.12
CA ALA A 5 4.64 -4.47 2.07
C ALA A 5 5.42 -5.62 1.42
N GLN A 6 5.36 -5.75 0.11
CA GLN A 6 6.06 -6.76 -0.70
C GLN A 6 5.94 -8.18 -0.14
N ASP A 7 4.85 -8.86 -0.49
CA ASP A 7 4.59 -10.25 -0.08
C ASP A 7 4.69 -10.45 1.46
N LEU A 8 3.92 -9.64 2.22
CA LEU A 8 3.85 -9.77 3.68
C LEU A 8 3.05 -11.02 4.07
N PHE A 9 3.65 -12.18 3.87
CA PHE A 9 3.14 -13.47 4.33
C PHE A 9 3.76 -13.81 5.67
N ILE A 10 2.95 -14.09 6.68
CA ILE A 10 3.37 -14.51 8.01
C ILE A 10 2.37 -15.57 8.49
N PHE A 11 2.68 -16.82 8.23
CA PHE A 11 1.87 -17.98 8.63
C PHE A 11 2.62 -18.78 9.68
N LEU A 12 1.99 -19.01 10.82
CA LEU A 12 2.60 -19.67 11.97
C LEU A 12 1.75 -20.86 12.47
N ASP A 13 0.97 -21.46 11.60
CA ASP A 13 0.01 -22.53 11.90
C ASP A 13 0.65 -23.81 12.48
N LYS A 14 1.95 -24.01 12.28
CA LYS A 14 2.72 -25.12 12.90
C LYS A 14 3.51 -24.72 14.16
N TYR A 15 3.55 -23.43 14.48
CA TYR A 15 4.28 -22.97 15.65
C TYR A 15 3.45 -23.13 16.92
N GLN A 16 4.04 -23.74 17.94
CA GLN A 16 3.39 -24.02 19.23
C GLN A 16 4.11 -23.37 20.43
N GLY A 17 5.10 -22.52 20.17
CA GLY A 17 5.84 -21.81 21.22
C GLY A 17 5.21 -20.47 21.58
N ASP A 18 5.71 -19.86 22.66
CA ASP A 18 5.17 -18.61 23.19
C ASP A 18 5.75 -17.34 22.52
N ASN A 19 6.98 -17.42 22.00
CA ASN A 19 7.67 -16.25 21.45
C ASN A 19 8.22 -16.49 20.02
N PRO A 20 7.47 -16.15 18.97
CA PRO A 20 7.93 -16.32 17.60
C PRO A 20 9.17 -15.45 17.24
N ARG A 21 9.40 -14.35 17.97
CA ARG A 21 10.59 -13.48 17.74
C ARG A 21 11.92 -14.21 17.99
N GLU A 22 11.93 -15.26 18.83
CA GLU A 22 13.14 -16.05 19.11
C GLU A 22 13.47 -17.09 18.04
N LEU A 23 12.57 -17.31 17.08
CA LEU A 23 12.82 -18.25 16.00
C LEU A 23 14.01 -17.82 15.16
N THR A 24 14.90 -18.76 14.85
CA THR A 24 15.88 -18.57 13.76
C THR A 24 15.12 -18.49 12.43
N GLU A 25 15.73 -17.88 11.39
CA GLU A 25 15.07 -17.74 10.08
C GLU A 25 14.60 -19.10 9.52
N ILE A 26 15.40 -20.16 9.68
CA ILE A 26 15.02 -21.51 9.25
C ILE A 26 13.75 -21.98 9.98
N LYS A 27 13.71 -21.83 11.30
CA LYS A 27 12.52 -22.22 12.08
C LYS A 27 11.30 -21.35 11.78
N TRP A 28 11.52 -20.06 11.49
CA TRP A 28 10.50 -19.12 11.04
C TRP A 28 9.83 -19.58 9.74
N GLN A 29 10.61 -20.01 8.75
CA GLN A 29 10.08 -20.55 7.50
C GLN A 29 9.36 -21.90 7.71
N LEU A 30 9.88 -22.77 8.61
CA LEU A 30 9.29 -24.08 8.92
C LEU A 30 8.05 -24.00 9.81
N ALA A 31 7.75 -22.84 10.40
CA ALA A 31 6.59 -22.61 11.25
C ALA A 31 5.26 -22.58 10.47
N SER A 32 5.31 -22.63 9.15
CA SER A 32 4.14 -22.58 8.27
C SER A 32 3.91 -23.90 7.52
N SER A 33 2.64 -24.22 7.24
CA SER A 33 2.25 -25.26 6.27
C SER A 33 2.01 -24.70 4.86
N SER A 34 2.02 -23.38 4.71
CA SER A 34 1.82 -22.71 3.43
C SER A 34 2.92 -23.06 2.42
N LEU A 35 2.56 -23.11 1.13
CA LEU A 35 3.53 -23.19 0.04
C LEU A 35 4.20 -21.85 -0.24
N LEU A 36 3.64 -20.75 0.29
CA LEU A 36 4.26 -19.43 0.24
C LEU A 36 5.20 -19.29 1.43
N ASN A 37 6.41 -18.84 1.17
CA ASN A 37 7.39 -18.57 2.23
C ASN A 37 6.93 -17.38 3.06
N ASN A 38 7.18 -17.45 4.38
CA ASN A 38 7.06 -16.29 5.22
C ASN A 38 8.02 -15.19 4.78
N LYS A 39 7.58 -13.93 4.87
CA LYS A 39 8.50 -12.80 4.72
C LYS A 39 9.64 -12.96 5.73
N PRO A 40 10.92 -12.75 5.33
CA PRO A 40 12.05 -12.88 6.25
C PRO A 40 11.83 -12.09 7.53
N LYS A 41 12.11 -12.69 8.68
CA LYS A 41 11.82 -12.10 10.00
C LYS A 41 12.47 -10.74 10.16
N GLU A 42 13.74 -10.60 9.80
CA GLU A 42 14.46 -9.32 9.83
C GLU A 42 13.77 -8.23 9.00
N LYS A 43 13.23 -8.58 7.83
CA LYS A 43 12.47 -7.64 6.99
C LYS A 43 11.16 -7.21 7.63
N CYS A 44 10.49 -8.11 8.36
CA CYS A 44 9.31 -7.75 9.14
C CYS A 44 9.67 -6.79 10.27
N GLU A 45 10.80 -7.02 10.97
CA GLU A 45 11.31 -6.14 12.02
C GLU A 45 11.66 -4.74 11.49
N GLN A 46 12.30 -4.65 10.32
CA GLN A 46 12.64 -3.38 9.66
C GLN A 46 11.39 -2.61 9.19
N LEU A 47 10.37 -3.31 8.64
CA LEU A 47 9.08 -2.68 8.31
C LEU A 47 8.41 -2.13 9.58
N ALA A 48 8.38 -2.93 10.65
CA ALA A 48 7.80 -2.51 11.91
C ALA A 48 8.54 -1.33 12.54
N LEU A 49 9.87 -1.29 12.43
CA LEU A 49 10.68 -0.14 12.86
C LEU A 49 10.24 1.14 12.13
N THR A 50 10.10 1.08 10.81
CA THR A 50 9.67 2.21 9.99
C THR A 50 8.26 2.68 10.36
N ILE A 51 7.33 1.75 10.64
CA ILE A 51 5.97 2.07 11.09
C ILE A 51 5.99 2.72 12.48
N LYS A 52 6.77 2.16 13.42
CA LYS A 52 6.87 2.70 14.79
C LYS A 52 7.48 4.11 14.82
N GLU A 53 8.48 4.39 13.98
CA GLU A 53 9.09 5.72 13.90
C GLU A 53 8.17 6.76 13.26
N ALA A 54 7.42 6.37 12.24
CA ALA A 54 6.48 7.27 11.57
C ALA A 54 5.15 7.42 12.33
N ASP A 55 4.83 6.46 13.18
CA ASP A 55 3.67 6.39 14.08
C ASP A 55 2.31 6.81 13.46
N PRO A 56 1.93 6.30 12.27
CA PRO A 56 0.74 6.73 11.56
C PRO A 56 -0.55 6.20 12.22
N ASP A 57 -1.64 6.98 12.20
CA ASP A 57 -2.95 6.53 12.70
C ASP A 57 -3.62 5.50 11.80
N VAL A 58 -3.42 5.62 10.48
CA VAL A 58 -3.97 4.72 9.47
C VAL A 58 -2.87 4.31 8.49
N ILE A 59 -2.73 3.03 8.23
CA ILE A 59 -1.83 2.47 7.23
C ILE A 59 -2.65 1.73 6.16
N MET A 60 -2.46 2.12 4.90
CA MET A 60 -3.00 1.48 3.71
C MET A 60 -1.93 0.52 3.19
N LEU A 61 -2.17 -0.78 3.32
CA LEU A 61 -1.21 -1.82 2.96
C LEU A 61 -1.60 -2.53 1.67
N THR A 62 -0.65 -2.75 0.79
CA THR A 62 -0.77 -3.66 -0.34
C THR A 62 0.19 -4.83 -0.21
N GLU A 63 -0.06 -5.92 -0.91
CA GLU A 63 0.70 -7.17 -0.88
C GLU A 63 0.77 -7.83 0.51
N VAL A 64 -0.38 -7.96 1.17
CA VAL A 64 -0.49 -8.67 2.46
C VAL A 64 -1.08 -10.07 2.27
N GLY A 65 -0.66 -11.01 3.11
CA GLY A 65 -1.12 -12.41 3.10
C GLY A 65 -2.43 -12.63 3.88
N GLY A 66 -3.38 -11.71 3.76
CA GLY A 66 -4.68 -11.80 4.42
C GLY A 66 -4.63 -11.52 5.94
N MET A 67 -5.75 -11.84 6.61
CA MET A 67 -5.97 -11.49 8.02
C MET A 67 -4.97 -12.17 8.95
N GLU A 68 -4.59 -13.42 8.70
CA GLU A 68 -3.63 -14.14 9.54
C GLU A 68 -2.27 -13.44 9.54
N SER A 69 -1.75 -13.12 8.35
CA SER A 69 -0.47 -12.43 8.23
C SER A 69 -0.48 -11.05 8.90
N LEU A 70 -1.57 -10.28 8.76
CA LEU A 70 -1.69 -8.99 9.43
C LEU A 70 -1.78 -9.11 10.96
N LYS A 71 -2.54 -10.08 11.48
CA LYS A 71 -2.61 -10.37 12.92
C LYS A 71 -1.24 -10.77 13.47
N ASN A 72 -0.52 -11.66 12.78
CA ASN A 72 0.81 -12.07 13.18
C ASN A 72 1.79 -10.89 13.11
N PHE A 73 1.72 -10.06 12.07
CA PHE A 73 2.57 -8.88 11.96
C PHE A 73 2.32 -7.88 13.10
N THR A 74 1.06 -7.57 13.41
CA THR A 74 0.73 -6.61 14.48
C THR A 74 1.08 -7.14 15.86
N SER A 75 0.81 -8.41 16.15
CA SER A 75 1.08 -8.99 17.46
C SER A 75 2.58 -9.22 17.71
N ILE A 76 3.31 -9.67 16.70
CA ILE A 76 4.72 -10.03 16.88
C ILE A 76 5.61 -8.77 16.79
N PHE A 77 5.37 -7.87 15.85
CA PHE A 77 6.32 -6.80 15.53
C PHE A 77 5.84 -5.40 15.92
N LEU A 78 4.53 -5.18 16.07
CA LEU A 78 3.93 -3.87 16.40
C LEU A 78 3.30 -3.85 17.82
N ASP A 79 3.61 -4.84 18.67
CA ASP A 79 3.20 -4.90 20.08
C ASP A 79 1.68 -4.70 20.27
N ASN A 80 0.86 -5.13 19.30
CA ASN A 80 -0.59 -4.94 19.22
C ASN A 80 -1.03 -3.45 19.25
N SER A 81 -0.17 -2.50 18.86
CA SER A 81 -0.54 -1.08 18.80
C SER A 81 -1.53 -0.76 17.69
N TYR A 82 -1.73 -1.65 16.74
CA TYR A 82 -2.62 -1.48 15.60
C TYR A 82 -3.64 -2.61 15.49
N PHE A 83 -4.85 -2.25 15.07
CA PHE A 83 -5.91 -3.19 14.73
C PHE A 83 -5.86 -3.52 13.23
N PRO A 84 -5.66 -4.80 12.87
CA PRO A 84 -5.58 -5.22 11.46
C PRO A 84 -6.97 -5.41 10.86
N MET A 85 -7.16 -4.93 9.63
CA MET A 85 -8.38 -5.07 8.85
C MET A 85 -8.07 -5.43 7.41
N THR A 86 -8.68 -6.48 6.89
CA THR A 86 -8.59 -6.92 5.49
C THR A 86 -9.79 -7.78 5.11
N LEU A 87 -10.05 -7.88 3.83
CA LEU A 87 -11.02 -8.81 3.25
C LEU A 87 -10.32 -9.55 2.09
N PRO A 88 -10.74 -10.80 1.79
CA PRO A 88 -10.21 -11.53 0.63
C PRO A 88 -10.40 -10.74 -0.67
N SER A 89 -9.41 -10.74 -1.54
CA SER A 89 -9.44 -10.05 -2.83
C SER A 89 -9.56 -11.02 -4.01
N ASN A 90 -9.56 -10.49 -5.25
CA ASN A 90 -9.55 -11.29 -6.48
C ASN A 90 -8.15 -11.75 -6.90
N SER A 91 -7.15 -11.64 -6.04
CA SER A 91 -5.76 -11.95 -6.38
C SER A 91 -5.51 -13.44 -6.51
N ASP A 92 -5.03 -13.89 -7.67
CA ASP A 92 -4.59 -15.28 -7.89
C ASP A 92 -3.30 -15.63 -7.11
N ARG A 93 -2.59 -14.62 -6.58
CA ARG A 93 -1.32 -14.78 -5.83
C ARG A 93 -1.52 -14.84 -4.31
N GLY A 94 -2.75 -14.66 -3.82
CA GLY A 94 -3.02 -14.56 -2.39
C GLY A 94 -2.49 -13.27 -1.74
N ILE A 95 -2.27 -12.22 -2.55
CA ILE A 95 -1.88 -10.89 -2.05
C ILE A 95 -3.12 -10.00 -1.98
N ASP A 96 -3.46 -9.63 -0.77
CA ASP A 96 -4.62 -8.82 -0.47
C ASP A 96 -4.27 -7.36 -0.19
N LEU A 97 -5.30 -6.55 0.00
CA LEU A 97 -5.22 -5.20 0.53
C LEU A 97 -5.57 -5.23 2.02
N GLY A 98 -4.97 -4.35 2.80
CA GLY A 98 -5.26 -4.28 4.22
C GLY A 98 -5.15 -2.86 4.75
N PHE A 99 -5.68 -2.69 5.95
CA PHE A 99 -5.48 -1.51 6.77
C PHE A 99 -4.95 -1.93 8.14
N LEU A 100 -4.09 -1.09 8.70
CA LEU A 100 -3.80 -1.09 10.13
C LEU A 100 -4.26 0.26 10.67
N THR A 101 -5.02 0.25 11.76
CA THR A 101 -5.48 1.46 12.45
C THR A 101 -4.99 1.45 13.88
N LYS A 102 -4.53 2.58 14.37
CA LYS A 102 -3.99 2.72 15.72
C LYS A 102 -5.08 2.43 16.75
N ASN A 103 -4.77 1.61 17.76
CA ASN A 103 -5.75 1.20 18.76
C ASN A 103 -6.16 2.33 19.72
N GLU A 104 -5.25 3.26 19.99
CA GLU A 104 -5.43 4.36 20.94
C GLU A 104 -5.96 5.61 20.24
N ASN A 105 -7.16 5.52 19.66
CA ASN A 105 -7.83 6.69 19.08
C ASN A 105 -9.34 6.63 19.36
N ASN A 106 -10.02 7.78 19.22
CA ASN A 106 -11.46 7.91 19.43
C ASN A 106 -12.29 7.66 18.16
N TYR A 107 -11.74 6.88 17.22
CA TYR A 107 -12.38 6.57 15.95
C TYR A 107 -12.91 5.14 15.91
N THR A 108 -13.98 4.95 15.17
CA THR A 108 -14.47 3.64 14.76
C THR A 108 -14.35 3.49 13.25
N TYR A 109 -14.29 2.26 12.77
CA TYR A 109 -13.97 1.96 11.40
C TYR A 109 -14.94 0.94 10.81
N GLU A 110 -15.28 1.12 9.53
CA GLU A 110 -16.11 0.19 8.75
C GLU A 110 -15.40 -0.11 7.43
N LEU A 111 -15.17 -1.40 7.13
CA LEU A 111 -14.66 -1.83 5.83
C LEU A 111 -15.78 -1.86 4.79
N ILE A 112 -15.46 -1.39 3.59
CA ILE A 112 -16.28 -1.53 2.39
C ILE A 112 -15.47 -2.23 1.30
N THR A 113 -16.06 -3.18 0.60
CA THR A 113 -15.41 -3.93 -0.49
C THR A 113 -16.06 -3.65 -1.82
N HIS A 114 -15.25 -3.63 -2.86
CA HIS A 114 -15.68 -3.52 -4.25
C HIS A 114 -15.23 -4.75 -5.07
N ILE A 115 -14.98 -5.88 -4.40
CA ILE A 115 -14.50 -7.14 -5.02
C ILE A 115 -15.37 -7.60 -6.20
N ASN A 116 -16.67 -7.31 -6.14
CA ASN A 116 -17.64 -7.64 -7.19
C ASN A 116 -17.99 -6.46 -8.10
N TYR A 117 -17.27 -5.33 -7.99
CA TYR A 117 -17.53 -4.19 -8.85
C TYR A 117 -17.33 -4.56 -10.33
N PRO A 118 -18.35 -4.32 -11.20
CA PRO A 118 -18.27 -4.74 -12.59
C PRO A 118 -17.34 -3.83 -13.39
N LEU A 119 -16.36 -4.42 -14.05
CA LEU A 119 -15.53 -3.74 -15.04
C LEU A 119 -15.98 -4.12 -16.46
N PRO A 120 -15.70 -3.28 -17.47
CA PRO A 120 -15.99 -3.59 -18.88
C PRO A 120 -15.34 -4.89 -19.33
N ALA A 121 -16.02 -5.66 -20.20
CA ALA A 121 -15.43 -6.82 -20.85
C ALA A 121 -14.10 -6.44 -21.53
N PRO A 122 -13.08 -7.33 -21.49
CA PRO A 122 -13.11 -8.72 -21.02
C PRO A 122 -12.77 -8.91 -19.54
N TYR A 123 -12.60 -7.85 -18.75
CA TYR A 123 -11.95 -7.94 -17.43
C TYR A 123 -12.90 -8.30 -16.28
N GLN A 124 -14.18 -7.99 -16.38
CA GLN A 124 -15.25 -8.29 -15.43
C GLN A 124 -15.11 -7.69 -14.02
N ARG A 125 -13.93 -7.81 -13.36
CA ARG A 125 -13.66 -7.37 -11.99
C ARG A 125 -12.24 -6.83 -11.87
N PHE A 126 -11.98 -6.07 -10.80
CA PHE A 126 -10.61 -5.70 -10.41
C PHE A 126 -9.72 -6.93 -10.24
N SER A 127 -8.42 -6.79 -10.54
CA SER A 127 -7.43 -7.87 -10.32
C SER A 127 -7.17 -8.13 -8.84
N ARG A 128 -7.48 -7.18 -7.98
CA ARG A 128 -7.55 -7.26 -6.52
C ARG A 128 -8.92 -6.75 -6.09
N ASP A 129 -8.99 -5.97 -5.01
CA ASP A 129 -10.18 -5.21 -4.64
C ASP A 129 -9.88 -3.70 -4.78
N VAL A 130 -10.87 -2.85 -4.62
CA VAL A 130 -10.76 -1.50 -4.11
C VAL A 130 -11.31 -1.57 -2.69
N LEU A 131 -10.42 -1.78 -1.73
CA LEU A 131 -10.79 -1.93 -0.34
C LEU A 131 -10.96 -0.55 0.29
N GLY A 132 -12.15 -0.25 0.80
CA GLY A 132 -12.44 1.01 1.45
C GLY A 132 -12.48 0.88 2.97
N LEU A 133 -12.11 1.97 3.64
CA LEU A 133 -12.22 2.16 5.09
C LEU A 133 -12.95 3.46 5.36
N LYS A 134 -14.13 3.39 5.98
CA LYS A 134 -14.82 4.55 6.53
C LYS A 134 -14.33 4.81 7.95
N LEU A 135 -14.01 6.04 8.26
CA LEU A 135 -13.56 6.50 9.57
C LEU A 135 -14.65 7.37 10.19
N PHE A 136 -15.11 7.01 11.39
CA PHE A 136 -16.13 7.72 12.13
C PHE A 136 -15.57 8.26 13.46
N GLN A 137 -16.09 9.41 13.87
CA GLN A 137 -15.95 9.93 15.22
C GLN A 137 -17.35 10.00 15.87
N GLY A 138 -17.62 9.08 16.80
CA GLY A 138 -18.99 8.81 17.21
C GLY A 138 -19.79 8.26 16.04
N GLU A 139 -20.91 8.91 15.70
CA GLU A 139 -21.76 8.56 14.54
C GLU A 139 -21.40 9.36 13.27
N GLU A 140 -20.50 10.34 13.36
CA GLU A 140 -20.17 11.23 12.25
C GLU A 140 -19.09 10.62 11.38
N LEU A 141 -19.38 10.41 10.09
CA LEU A 141 -18.39 10.03 9.08
C LEU A 141 -17.41 11.18 8.85
N LYS A 142 -16.13 10.95 9.07
CA LYS A 142 -15.06 11.96 8.94
C LYS A 142 -14.26 11.85 7.65
N SER A 143 -13.98 10.63 7.21
CA SER A 143 -13.24 10.39 5.98
C SER A 143 -13.45 8.98 5.46
N ILE A 144 -13.10 8.79 4.19
CA ILE A 144 -13.09 7.48 3.52
C ILE A 144 -11.70 7.28 2.91
N PHE A 145 -11.12 6.11 3.10
CA PHE A 145 -9.85 5.72 2.48
C PHE A 145 -10.13 4.58 1.49
N LEU A 146 -9.69 4.72 0.26
CA LEU A 146 -9.74 3.68 -0.78
C LEU A 146 -8.33 3.18 -1.03
N ASN A 147 -8.05 1.95 -0.60
CA ASN A 147 -6.78 1.28 -0.83
C ASN A 147 -6.85 0.49 -2.14
N VAL A 148 -5.88 0.70 -3.01
CA VAL A 148 -5.80 0.08 -4.34
C VAL A 148 -4.46 -0.57 -4.59
N HIS A 149 -4.47 -1.62 -5.41
CA HIS A 149 -3.28 -2.20 -6.00
C HIS A 149 -3.59 -2.48 -7.47
N ILE A 150 -3.35 -1.50 -8.33
CA ILE A 150 -3.65 -1.56 -9.76
C ILE A 150 -2.79 -2.63 -10.42
N LYS A 151 -3.32 -3.32 -11.41
CA LYS A 151 -2.63 -4.38 -12.16
C LYS A 151 -1.24 -3.92 -12.61
N SER A 152 -0.23 -4.73 -12.30
CA SER A 152 1.16 -4.47 -12.74
C SER A 152 1.30 -4.58 -14.26
N LYS A 153 2.37 -3.98 -14.80
CA LYS A 153 2.69 -4.04 -16.24
C LYS A 153 3.08 -5.44 -16.75
N LEU A 154 3.16 -6.44 -15.86
CA LEU A 154 3.45 -7.82 -16.25
C LEU A 154 2.26 -8.43 -16.98
N ASP A 155 2.46 -8.80 -18.24
CA ASP A 155 1.52 -9.55 -19.09
C ASP A 155 2.13 -10.90 -19.45
N MET A 156 1.94 -11.88 -18.56
CA MET A 156 2.45 -13.24 -18.72
C MET A 156 1.80 -13.97 -19.92
N LYS A 157 0.54 -13.60 -20.26
CA LYS A 157 -0.22 -14.23 -21.34
C LYS A 157 0.00 -13.54 -22.69
N LYS A 158 0.69 -12.39 -22.72
CA LYS A 158 0.92 -11.55 -23.90
C LYS A 158 -0.36 -11.20 -24.68
N THR A 159 -1.48 -11.06 -23.96
CA THR A 159 -2.80 -10.75 -24.52
C THR A 159 -3.21 -9.29 -24.30
N ASP A 160 -2.57 -8.60 -23.37
CA ASP A 160 -2.82 -7.20 -23.05
C ASP A 160 -1.46 -6.52 -22.78
N PHE A 161 -0.90 -5.89 -23.81
CA PHE A 161 0.44 -5.30 -23.76
C PHE A 161 0.63 -4.43 -22.52
N GLN A 162 1.55 -4.83 -21.64
CA GLN A 162 1.80 -4.20 -20.34
C GLN A 162 0.56 -4.11 -19.43
N GLY A 163 -0.43 -4.99 -19.61
CA GLY A 163 -1.68 -4.96 -18.85
C GLY A 163 -2.48 -3.66 -19.02
N ARG A 164 -2.23 -2.90 -20.12
CA ARG A 164 -2.71 -1.53 -20.30
C ARG A 164 -4.23 -1.44 -20.35
N GLY A 165 -4.87 -2.33 -21.09
CA GLY A 165 -6.33 -2.33 -21.20
C GLY A 165 -7.00 -2.59 -19.84
N ARG A 166 -6.46 -3.54 -19.07
CA ARG A 166 -6.95 -3.83 -17.71
C ARG A 166 -6.72 -2.64 -16.77
N ARG A 167 -5.54 -2.02 -16.81
CA ARG A 167 -5.21 -0.86 -15.99
C ARG A 167 -6.17 0.30 -16.25
N ILE A 168 -6.46 0.61 -17.53
CA ILE A 168 -7.47 1.61 -17.93
C ILE A 168 -8.85 1.27 -17.34
N ALA A 169 -9.28 0.01 -17.44
CA ALA A 169 -10.57 -0.42 -16.92
C ALA A 169 -10.64 -0.31 -15.38
N GLU A 170 -9.57 -0.71 -14.69
CA GLU A 170 -9.46 -0.60 -13.22
C GLU A 170 -9.47 0.87 -12.77
N VAL A 171 -8.72 1.75 -13.42
CA VAL A 171 -8.69 3.19 -13.09
C VAL A 171 -10.05 3.83 -13.32
N LYS A 172 -10.73 3.55 -14.44
CA LYS A 172 -12.09 4.05 -14.69
C LYS A 172 -13.08 3.57 -13.61
N GLY A 173 -13.04 2.28 -13.27
CA GLY A 173 -13.86 1.73 -12.19
C GLY A 173 -13.58 2.39 -10.83
N LEU A 174 -12.31 2.65 -10.54
CA LEU A 174 -11.90 3.37 -9.33
C LEU A 174 -12.48 4.80 -9.29
N ILE A 175 -12.40 5.52 -10.40
CA ILE A 175 -12.97 6.87 -10.51
C ILE A 175 -14.50 6.86 -10.37
N ASP A 176 -15.19 5.85 -10.89
CA ASP A 176 -16.63 5.72 -10.71
C ASP A 176 -16.99 5.44 -9.24
N ILE A 177 -16.20 4.63 -8.53
CA ILE A 177 -16.35 4.41 -7.08
C ILE A 177 -16.11 5.71 -6.32
N TYR A 178 -15.02 6.42 -6.62
CA TYR A 178 -14.70 7.71 -6.03
C TYR A 178 -15.85 8.71 -6.18
N LYS A 179 -16.36 8.90 -7.41
CA LYS A 179 -17.48 9.82 -7.67
C LYS A 179 -18.73 9.51 -6.84
N LYS A 180 -19.03 8.24 -6.60
CA LYS A 180 -20.15 7.83 -5.75
C LYS A 180 -19.88 8.18 -4.29
N LEU A 181 -18.69 7.87 -3.78
CA LEU A 181 -18.34 8.09 -2.37
C LEU A 181 -18.12 9.58 -2.05
N SER A 182 -17.71 10.40 -3.02
CA SER A 182 -17.57 11.85 -2.84
C SER A 182 -18.90 12.56 -2.57
N LEU A 183 -20.04 11.91 -2.85
CA LEU A 183 -21.37 12.42 -2.50
C LEU A 183 -21.64 12.44 -0.99
N GLU A 184 -20.90 11.66 -0.20
CA GLU A 184 -20.93 11.72 1.28
C GLU A 184 -20.40 13.05 1.84
N ASN A 185 -19.79 13.88 0.99
CA ASN A 185 -19.31 15.21 1.30
C ASN A 185 -18.23 15.27 2.41
N VAL A 186 -17.46 14.20 2.54
CA VAL A 186 -16.27 14.06 3.39
C VAL A 186 -15.04 13.83 2.53
N PRO A 187 -13.80 14.01 3.06
CA PRO A 187 -12.60 13.66 2.34
C PRO A 187 -12.58 12.19 1.94
N VAL A 188 -12.36 11.90 0.64
CA VAL A 188 -12.10 10.57 0.12
C VAL A 188 -10.64 10.54 -0.32
N PHE A 189 -9.84 9.76 0.39
CA PHE A 189 -8.44 9.52 0.06
C PHE A 189 -8.32 8.26 -0.77
N ILE A 190 -7.62 8.33 -1.90
CA ILE A 190 -7.33 7.18 -2.76
C ILE A 190 -5.83 6.93 -2.72
N GLY A 191 -5.40 5.81 -2.18
CA GLY A 191 -3.99 5.48 -2.08
C GLY A 191 -3.68 4.01 -2.33
N GLY A 192 -2.40 3.72 -2.48
CA GLY A 192 -1.89 2.38 -2.73
C GLY A 192 -0.88 2.34 -3.87
N ASP A 193 -0.62 1.14 -4.36
CA ASP A 193 0.29 0.88 -5.47
C ASP A 193 -0.44 0.98 -6.82
N PHE A 194 -0.12 2.00 -7.59
CA PHE A 194 -0.66 2.23 -8.93
C PHE A 194 0.14 1.49 -10.02
N ASN A 195 1.29 0.90 -9.66
CA ASN A 195 2.16 0.18 -10.58
C ASN A 195 2.55 0.98 -11.85
N GLY A 196 2.59 2.31 -11.75
CA GLY A 196 2.97 3.21 -12.86
C GLY A 196 2.90 4.67 -12.48
N HIS A 197 3.27 5.52 -13.44
CA HIS A 197 3.31 6.97 -13.25
C HIS A 197 1.91 7.57 -13.33
N ALA A 198 1.28 7.78 -12.18
CA ALA A 198 -0.02 8.42 -12.05
C ALA A 198 0.08 9.90 -11.62
N GLY A 199 1.27 10.42 -11.35
CA GLY A 199 1.51 11.82 -11.01
C GLY A 199 1.33 12.77 -12.22
N PRO A 200 1.08 14.08 -11.99
CA PRO A 200 0.74 15.02 -13.05
C PRO A 200 1.87 15.24 -14.06
N ASP A 201 3.13 15.20 -13.60
CA ASP A 201 4.30 15.54 -14.41
C ASP A 201 4.65 14.49 -15.47
N ALA A 202 4.30 13.23 -15.24
CA ALA A 202 4.64 12.09 -16.10
C ALA A 202 3.50 11.07 -16.21
N CYS A 203 2.24 11.56 -16.21
CA CYS A 203 1.04 10.72 -16.18
C CYS A 203 0.95 9.79 -17.39
N GLU A 204 0.96 8.48 -17.12
CA GLU A 204 0.70 7.49 -18.16
C GLU A 204 -0.77 7.55 -18.62
N GLU A 205 -1.03 7.14 -19.86
CA GLU A 205 -2.35 7.24 -20.52
C GLU A 205 -3.47 6.60 -19.68
N GLU A 206 -3.18 5.47 -19.04
CA GLU A 206 -4.13 4.72 -18.21
C GLU A 206 -4.61 5.46 -16.97
N PHE A 207 -3.86 6.47 -16.51
CA PHE A 207 -4.19 7.25 -15.31
C PHE A 207 -4.80 8.62 -15.61
N LYS A 208 -4.89 9.03 -16.86
CA LYS A 208 -5.42 10.36 -17.25
C LYS A 208 -6.82 10.63 -16.70
N ALA A 209 -7.65 9.59 -16.56
CA ALA A 209 -8.98 9.72 -15.99
C ALA A 209 -8.99 10.25 -14.54
N ILE A 210 -7.89 10.16 -13.80
CA ILE A 210 -7.73 10.77 -12.47
C ILE A 210 -7.84 12.28 -12.59
N TYR A 211 -7.17 12.88 -13.60
CA TYR A 211 -7.12 14.32 -13.82
C TYR A 211 -8.33 14.89 -14.60
N GLU A 212 -9.28 14.03 -14.96
CA GLU A 212 -10.62 14.44 -15.39
C GLU A 212 -11.57 14.68 -14.20
N THR A 213 -11.05 14.52 -12.98
CA THR A 213 -11.74 14.78 -11.71
C THR A 213 -11.09 15.95 -10.96
N ASP A 214 -11.53 16.19 -9.74
CA ASP A 214 -10.95 17.18 -8.83
C ASP A 214 -9.83 16.59 -7.93
N LEU A 215 -9.34 15.39 -8.23
CA LEU A 215 -8.28 14.74 -7.46
C LEU A 215 -6.92 15.38 -7.71
N ILE A 216 -6.18 15.60 -6.65
CA ILE A 216 -4.78 16.05 -6.67
C ILE A 216 -3.87 14.97 -6.07
N ASP A 217 -2.67 14.82 -6.61
CA ASP A 217 -1.59 14.04 -6.01
C ASP A 217 -0.99 14.80 -4.84
N ILE A 218 -1.09 14.22 -3.63
CA ILE A 218 -0.61 14.87 -2.41
C ILE A 218 0.92 15.02 -2.43
N SER A 219 1.68 14.10 -3.01
CA SER A 219 3.13 14.19 -3.05
C SER A 219 3.62 15.38 -3.87
N THR A 220 2.95 15.67 -4.97
CA THR A 220 3.20 16.86 -5.80
C THR A 220 2.69 18.13 -5.12
N TYR A 221 1.48 18.09 -4.53
CA TYR A 221 0.91 19.23 -3.81
C TYR A 221 1.76 19.64 -2.60
N ALA A 222 2.33 18.67 -1.88
CA ALA A 222 3.22 18.91 -0.74
C ALA A 222 4.60 19.47 -1.14
N GLU A 223 4.88 19.57 -2.46
CA GLU A 223 6.13 20.12 -2.98
C GLU A 223 7.37 19.36 -2.47
N ILE A 224 7.23 18.04 -2.23
CA ILE A 224 8.36 17.20 -1.81
C ILE A 224 9.47 17.30 -2.88
N PRO A 225 10.73 17.60 -2.49
CA PRO A 225 11.82 17.68 -3.43
C PRO A 225 11.93 16.45 -4.33
N GLU A 226 12.16 16.62 -5.63
CA GLU A 226 12.20 15.52 -6.61
C GLU A 226 13.19 14.42 -6.20
N SER A 227 14.35 14.80 -5.63
CA SER A 227 15.37 13.87 -5.14
C SER A 227 14.92 13.00 -3.94
N GLU A 228 13.82 13.38 -3.28
CA GLU A 228 13.25 12.67 -2.12
C GLU A 228 11.90 12.03 -2.44
N ARG A 229 11.25 12.48 -3.53
CA ARG A 229 9.91 12.07 -3.97
C ARG A 229 9.97 10.83 -4.84
N PHE A 230 10.21 9.67 -4.22
CA PHE A 230 10.11 8.37 -4.89
C PHE A 230 9.70 7.27 -3.92
N SER A 231 8.88 6.35 -4.40
CA SER A 231 8.48 5.14 -3.68
C SER A 231 9.13 3.87 -4.22
N TYR A 232 9.72 3.91 -5.41
CA TYR A 232 10.26 2.73 -6.08
C TYR A 232 11.53 3.03 -6.85
N ILE A 233 12.47 2.07 -6.84
CA ILE A 233 13.68 2.14 -7.66
C ILE A 233 13.57 1.12 -8.79
N TYR A 234 13.50 1.62 -10.01
CA TYR A 234 13.49 0.81 -11.22
C TYR A 234 14.89 0.68 -11.82
N PHE A 235 15.21 -0.51 -12.29
CA PHE A 235 16.41 -0.77 -13.09
C PHE A 235 16.00 -1.31 -14.44
N ASN A 236 16.44 -0.66 -15.52
CA ASN A 236 16.21 -1.16 -16.86
C ASN A 236 17.13 -2.37 -17.18
N LYS A 237 16.94 -2.99 -18.35
CA LYS A 237 17.74 -4.14 -18.80
C LYS A 237 19.24 -3.84 -18.90
N GLY A 238 19.62 -2.57 -19.06
CA GLY A 238 21.01 -2.12 -19.08
C GLY A 238 21.59 -1.81 -17.70
N GLY A 239 20.83 -2.03 -16.62
CA GLY A 239 21.25 -1.75 -15.25
C GLY A 239 21.17 -0.26 -14.87
N GLN A 240 20.61 0.61 -15.72
CA GLN A 240 20.41 2.00 -15.39
C GLN A 240 19.28 2.15 -14.37
N ARG A 241 19.55 2.92 -13.32
CA ARG A 241 18.64 3.22 -12.21
C ARG A 241 17.72 4.40 -12.53
N PHE A 242 16.45 4.30 -12.13
CA PHE A 242 15.45 5.35 -12.17
C PHE A 242 14.67 5.38 -10.86
N GLU A 243 14.48 6.54 -10.29
CA GLU A 243 13.61 6.79 -9.15
C GLU A 243 12.20 7.07 -9.67
N GLN A 244 11.21 6.42 -9.09
CA GLN A 244 9.82 6.49 -9.55
C GLN A 244 8.87 6.64 -8.39
N VAL A 245 7.82 7.43 -8.54
CA VAL A 245 6.65 7.37 -7.68
C VAL A 245 5.64 6.45 -8.37
N ILE A 246 5.27 5.37 -7.71
CA ILE A 246 4.22 4.44 -8.15
C ILE A 246 3.23 4.12 -7.03
N ASP A 247 3.55 4.53 -5.80
CA ASP A 247 2.65 4.53 -4.66
C ASP A 247 2.18 5.98 -4.41
N TYR A 248 0.89 6.19 -4.43
CA TYR A 248 0.28 7.51 -4.37
C TYR A 248 -0.74 7.62 -3.25
N LEU A 249 -1.05 8.86 -2.89
CA LEU A 249 -2.24 9.23 -2.15
C LEU A 249 -2.86 10.46 -2.83
N PHE A 250 -4.10 10.31 -3.29
CA PHE A 250 -4.90 11.37 -3.90
C PHE A 250 -6.02 11.81 -2.97
N VAL A 251 -6.41 13.07 -3.08
CA VAL A 251 -7.58 13.64 -2.42
C VAL A 251 -8.21 14.71 -3.32
N SER A 252 -9.50 15.01 -3.13
CA SER A 252 -10.13 16.14 -3.82
C SER A 252 -9.42 17.46 -3.48
N GLU A 253 -9.23 18.32 -4.47
CA GLU A 253 -8.67 19.67 -4.28
C GLU A 253 -9.42 20.48 -3.21
N LYS A 254 -10.73 20.23 -3.05
CA LYS A 254 -11.54 20.83 -1.99
C LYS A 254 -10.96 20.62 -0.60
N TYR A 255 -10.30 19.49 -0.36
CA TYR A 255 -9.78 19.08 0.94
C TYR A 255 -8.25 19.25 1.07
N LYS A 256 -7.57 19.85 0.10
CA LYS A 256 -6.12 20.06 0.14
C LYS A 256 -5.64 20.86 1.36
N HIS A 257 -6.51 21.72 1.92
CA HIS A 257 -6.22 22.50 3.10
C HIS A 257 -6.03 21.66 4.37
N LEU A 258 -6.46 20.40 4.36
CA LEU A 258 -6.24 19.46 5.46
C LEU A 258 -4.81 18.90 5.49
N ILE A 259 -4.03 19.08 4.43
CA ILE A 259 -2.69 18.48 4.29
C ILE A 259 -1.64 19.39 4.93
N LYS A 260 -0.87 18.85 5.86
CA LYS A 260 0.33 19.49 6.41
C LYS A 260 1.52 19.19 5.49
N LYS A 261 1.75 20.05 4.50
CA LYS A 261 2.73 19.83 3.43
C LYS A 261 4.12 19.47 3.95
N GLU A 262 4.60 20.21 4.95
CA GLU A 262 5.93 20.09 5.54
C GLU A 262 6.16 18.79 6.32
N GLU A 263 5.08 18.08 6.65
CA GLU A 263 5.11 16.79 7.35
C GLU A 263 4.81 15.61 6.41
N CYS A 264 4.77 15.84 5.07
CA CYS A 264 4.60 14.80 4.07
C CYS A 264 5.96 14.37 3.53
N TYR A 265 6.27 13.07 3.56
CA TYR A 265 7.56 12.56 3.07
C TYR A 265 7.51 11.07 2.76
N PHE A 266 8.57 10.57 2.13
CA PHE A 266 8.80 9.14 1.89
C PHE A 266 9.82 8.60 2.90
N PRO A 267 9.39 7.90 3.98
CA PRO A 267 10.29 7.30 4.95
C PRO A 267 11.32 6.38 4.30
N ARG A 268 12.58 6.47 4.76
CA ARG A 268 13.65 5.57 4.32
C ARG A 268 13.86 4.46 5.34
N TYR A 269 14.14 3.26 4.85
CA TYR A 269 14.33 2.11 5.70
C TYR A 269 15.61 2.16 6.50
N LYS A 270 15.57 1.58 7.68
CA LYS A 270 16.70 1.46 8.60
C LYS A 270 16.98 0.00 8.94
N ASN A 271 18.24 -0.28 9.21
CA ASN A 271 18.67 -1.49 9.88
C ASN A 271 18.18 -1.45 11.36
N LEU A 272 18.22 -2.61 12.02
CA LEU A 272 17.77 -2.73 13.41
C LEU A 272 18.67 -1.95 14.40
N ASP A 273 19.88 -1.57 13.99
CA ASP A 273 20.78 -0.69 14.75
C ASP A 273 20.48 0.81 14.57
N GLY A 274 19.45 1.15 13.76
CA GLY A 274 19.04 2.52 13.47
C GLY A 274 19.77 3.18 12.29
N SER A 275 20.77 2.54 11.72
CA SER A 275 21.46 3.05 10.52
C SER A 275 20.57 2.97 9.28
N LEU A 276 20.68 3.94 8.38
CA LEU A 276 19.92 3.92 7.12
C LEU A 276 20.36 2.75 6.22
N ILE A 277 19.40 2.02 5.67
CA ILE A 277 19.69 1.08 4.58
C ILE A 277 19.97 1.91 3.33
N PRO A 278 21.13 1.71 2.67
CA PRO A 278 21.49 2.47 1.49
C PRO A 278 20.45 2.32 0.36
N ILE A 279 20.16 3.40 -0.33
CA ILE A 279 19.30 3.36 -1.51
C ILE A 279 19.98 2.47 -2.58
N PRO A 280 19.25 1.51 -3.18
CA PRO A 280 19.81 0.59 -4.17
C PRO A 280 20.48 1.31 -5.34
N THR A 281 21.74 0.96 -5.62
CA THR A 281 22.49 1.44 -6.80
C THR A 281 22.59 0.39 -7.88
N ARG A 282 22.20 -0.87 -7.58
CA ARG A 282 22.12 -2.02 -8.49
C ARG A 282 20.88 -2.83 -8.17
N PHE A 283 20.38 -3.60 -9.11
CA PHE A 283 19.17 -4.41 -8.95
C PHE A 283 19.25 -5.35 -7.72
N GLU A 284 20.41 -6.00 -7.52
CA GLU A 284 20.62 -6.95 -6.42
C GLU A 284 20.48 -6.29 -5.03
N HIS A 285 20.78 -5.00 -4.93
CA HIS A 285 20.67 -4.27 -3.66
C HIS A 285 19.23 -4.11 -3.19
N LYS A 286 18.24 -4.29 -4.06
CA LYS A 286 16.82 -4.30 -3.66
C LYS A 286 16.53 -5.42 -2.66
N SER A 287 17.28 -6.53 -2.72
CA SER A 287 17.11 -7.63 -1.78
C SER A 287 17.44 -7.27 -0.32
N PHE A 288 18.16 -6.19 -0.07
CA PHE A 288 18.46 -5.70 1.28
C PHE A 288 17.33 -4.87 1.89
N LEU A 289 16.41 -4.39 1.07
CA LEU A 289 15.27 -3.62 1.56
C LEU A 289 14.20 -4.54 2.18
N PRO A 290 13.48 -4.08 3.22
CA PRO A 290 12.35 -4.82 3.77
C PRO A 290 11.16 -4.89 2.81
N SER A 291 10.99 -3.88 1.96
CA SER A 291 10.15 -3.87 0.77
C SER A 291 10.90 -3.14 -0.35
N ASP A 292 10.68 -3.52 -1.60
CA ASP A 292 11.22 -2.79 -2.76
C ASP A 292 10.44 -1.48 -3.05
N HIS A 293 9.41 -1.19 -2.26
CA HIS A 293 8.69 0.08 -2.22
C HIS A 293 8.99 0.84 -0.92
N TYR A 294 9.16 2.15 -1.01
CA TYR A 294 9.25 3.04 0.16
C TYR A 294 7.86 3.55 0.52
N PRO A 295 7.54 3.66 1.83
CA PRO A 295 6.26 4.20 2.27
C PRO A 295 6.08 5.66 1.86
N PHE A 296 4.83 6.11 1.76
CA PHE A 296 4.48 7.51 1.66
C PHE A 296 3.67 7.92 2.90
N LEU A 297 4.21 8.82 3.71
CA LEU A 297 3.54 9.38 4.88
C LEU A 297 2.90 10.73 4.53
N VAL A 298 1.66 10.89 4.94
CA VAL A 298 0.92 12.16 4.86
C VAL A 298 0.37 12.48 6.23
N THR A 299 0.58 13.71 6.68
CA THR A 299 0.02 14.24 7.92
C THR A 299 -1.13 15.19 7.63
N LEU A 300 -2.20 15.09 8.43
CA LEU A 300 -3.37 15.93 8.35
C LEU A 300 -3.46 16.84 9.59
N TYR A 301 -4.14 18.01 9.44
CA TYR A 301 -4.48 18.90 10.56
C TYR A 301 -5.54 18.28 11.47
#